data_e598a2ce9c47ac9ee0b503991e7b283c
#
_entry.id   e598a2ce9c47ac9ee0b503991e7b283c
#
_cell.length_a   1.000
_cell.length_b   1.000
_cell.length_c   1.000
_cell.angle_alpha   90.00
_cell.angle_beta   90.00
_cell.angle_gamma   90.00
#
_symmetry.space_group_name_H-M   'P 1'
#
loop_
_entity.id
_entity.type
_entity.pdbx_description
1 polymer ?
#
loop_
_entity_poly.entity_id
_entity_poly.type
_entity_poly.pdbx_seq_one_letter_code
_entity_poly.pdbx_strand_id
1 'polypeptide(L)'
;MAAGIISRRECRSFDIILRLVLGGLKLSSKLVRSICPYCAVGCGMYLKVEKGRAIGLEYMTDHPTCQGALCPKGNAVLEVLNHEERLKYPLKKAGGEFIRISWDEALDLAASGLLRNIKKHGPKSVGFLASSRCNNEENYLMQKLSRLLGSPHVDNCARLCHSPTVVGLGAVLGTGAMTNNLIDLENSRCILAIGTNFTEAHPIVSRWAQKAKDSGATVIVADPRITSTSWMADLHLRIK
;
A
#
# COMPACT_ATOMS: atom_id res chain seq x y z
N MET A 1 17.52 41.14 -1.79
CA MET A 1 18.65 40.21 -1.99
C MET A 1 18.17 39.15 -2.97
N ALA A 2 18.73 39.13 -4.17
CA ALA A 2 18.29 38.27 -5.27
C ALA A 2 18.82 36.85 -5.09
N ALA A 3 17.94 35.87 -4.98
CA ALA A 3 18.30 34.46 -5.05
C ALA A 3 18.57 34.13 -6.53
N GLY A 4 19.84 33.85 -6.87
CA GLY A 4 20.26 33.48 -8.21
C GLY A 4 19.67 32.13 -8.61
N ILE A 5 18.93 32.11 -9.70
CA ILE A 5 18.43 30.90 -10.36
C ILE A 5 19.64 30.26 -11.07
N ILE A 6 20.06 29.10 -10.58
CA ILE A 6 21.12 28.29 -11.23
C ILE A 6 20.59 27.85 -12.60
N SER A 7 21.31 28.20 -13.67
CA SER A 7 20.89 27.92 -15.04
C SER A 7 21.00 26.42 -15.36
N ARG A 8 20.13 25.91 -16.27
CA ARG A 8 20.14 24.50 -16.74
C ARG A 8 21.47 24.05 -17.37
N ARG A 9 22.37 24.97 -17.72
CA ARG A 9 23.71 24.66 -18.26
C ARG A 9 24.69 24.27 -17.16
N GLU A 10 24.60 24.89 -15.98
CA GLU A 10 25.49 24.56 -14.84
C GLU A 10 25.19 23.20 -14.23
N CYS A 11 23.94 22.75 -14.30
CA CYS A 11 23.53 21.41 -13.85
C CYS A 11 24.16 20.30 -14.71
N ARG A 12 24.36 20.53 -16.04
CA ARG A 12 25.03 19.56 -16.92
C ARG A 12 26.53 19.41 -16.66
N SER A 13 27.19 20.48 -16.26
CA SER A 13 28.62 20.45 -15.94
C SER A 13 28.89 19.67 -14.65
N PHE A 14 28.03 19.76 -13.67
CA PHE A 14 28.14 19.00 -12.43
C PHE A 14 27.92 17.48 -12.65
N ASP A 15 27.00 17.12 -13.53
CA ASP A 15 26.78 15.73 -13.93
C ASP A 15 27.97 15.11 -14.66
N ILE A 16 28.64 15.89 -15.49
CA ILE A 16 29.85 15.46 -16.22
C ILE A 16 31.04 15.28 -15.27
N ILE A 17 31.25 16.21 -14.35
CA ILE A 17 32.30 16.12 -13.34
C ILE A 17 32.07 14.95 -12.41
N LEU A 18 30.83 14.73 -11.97
CA LEU A 18 30.46 13.58 -11.12
C LEU A 18 30.69 12.24 -11.84
N ARG A 19 30.43 12.18 -13.16
CA ARG A 19 30.72 11.00 -14.00
C ARG A 19 32.19 10.76 -14.22
N LEU A 20 33.01 11.80 -14.26
CA LEU A 20 34.48 11.70 -14.44
C LEU A 20 35.18 11.33 -13.12
N VAL A 21 34.71 11.83 -11.98
CA VAL A 21 35.32 11.57 -10.67
C VAL A 21 34.90 10.18 -10.13
N LEU A 22 33.71 9.70 -10.48
CA LEU A 22 33.21 8.35 -10.13
C LEU A 22 33.52 7.31 -11.22
N GLY A 23 34.48 7.61 -12.09
CA GLY A 23 34.89 6.79 -13.23
C GLY A 23 35.15 5.35 -12.86
N GLY A 24 34.29 4.45 -13.35
CA GLY A 24 34.61 3.05 -13.46
C GLY A 24 33.68 2.05 -12.72
N LEU A 25 32.76 2.43 -11.87
CA LEU A 25 31.77 1.51 -11.35
C LEU A 25 30.49 1.58 -12.21
N LYS A 26 30.44 0.83 -13.31
CA LYS A 26 29.18 0.41 -13.93
C LYS A 26 28.46 -0.53 -12.97
N LEU A 27 27.88 0.00 -11.92
CA LEU A 27 26.84 -0.67 -11.17
C LEU A 27 25.65 -0.81 -12.11
N SER A 28 25.47 -1.98 -12.73
CA SER A 28 24.33 -2.27 -13.61
C SER A 28 23.08 -2.49 -12.76
N SER A 29 22.66 -1.46 -12.02
CA SER A 29 21.41 -1.48 -11.30
C SER A 29 20.26 -1.25 -12.28
N LYS A 30 19.23 -2.11 -12.20
CA LYS A 30 18.02 -2.01 -12.99
C LYS A 30 16.95 -1.28 -12.18
N LEU A 31 16.30 -0.28 -12.78
CA LEU A 31 15.08 0.32 -12.22
C LEU A 31 13.89 -0.57 -12.55
N VAL A 32 13.19 -1.00 -11.54
CA VAL A 32 12.00 -1.85 -11.64
C VAL A 32 10.79 -1.07 -11.12
N ARG A 33 9.77 -0.92 -11.97
CA ARG A 33 8.50 -0.30 -11.58
C ARG A 33 7.84 -1.15 -10.50
N SER A 34 7.36 -0.50 -9.46
CA SER A 34 6.68 -1.16 -8.35
C SER A 34 5.60 -0.25 -7.76
N ILE A 35 4.73 -0.85 -6.98
CA ILE A 35 3.65 -0.18 -6.25
C ILE A 35 3.90 -0.33 -4.75
N CYS A 36 3.63 0.74 -4.00
CA CYS A 36 3.70 0.72 -2.55
C CYS A 36 2.71 -0.30 -1.95
N PRO A 37 3.15 -1.22 -1.08
CA PRO A 37 2.29 -2.29 -0.57
C PRO A 37 1.41 -1.88 0.62
N TYR A 38 1.50 -0.63 1.10
CA TYR A 38 0.88 -0.28 2.39
C TYR A 38 -0.59 0.08 2.32
N CYS A 39 -0.99 1.02 1.47
CA CYS A 39 -2.39 1.42 1.41
C CYS A 39 -2.91 1.49 -0.03
N ALA A 40 -4.24 1.54 -0.17
CA ALA A 40 -4.93 1.52 -1.46
C ALA A 40 -4.71 2.77 -2.34
N VAL A 41 -3.99 3.77 -1.87
CA VAL A 41 -3.55 4.90 -2.70
C VAL A 41 -2.69 4.42 -3.86
N GLY A 42 -1.97 3.29 -3.68
CA GLY A 42 -1.23 2.63 -4.76
C GLY A 42 -0.11 3.49 -5.33
N CYS A 43 0.64 4.19 -4.48
CA CYS A 43 1.73 5.06 -4.92
C CYS A 43 2.77 4.29 -5.73
N GLY A 44 3.12 4.80 -6.91
CA GLY A 44 4.16 4.25 -7.75
C GLY A 44 5.57 4.62 -7.28
N MET A 45 6.50 3.71 -7.46
CA MET A 45 7.92 3.88 -7.17
C MET A 45 8.78 3.07 -8.13
N TYR A 46 10.04 3.43 -8.28
CA TYR A 46 11.05 2.58 -8.91
C TYR A 46 11.93 1.98 -7.83
N LEU A 47 12.08 0.67 -7.83
CA LEU A 47 13.08 -0.02 -7.04
C LEU A 47 14.37 -0.13 -7.84
N LYS A 48 15.48 0.33 -7.28
CA LYS A 48 16.82 0.13 -7.81
C LYS A 48 17.30 -1.26 -7.41
N VAL A 49 17.39 -2.16 -8.38
CA VAL A 49 17.73 -3.55 -8.14
C VAL A 49 19.11 -3.88 -8.67
N GLU A 50 19.95 -4.45 -7.83
CA GLU A 50 21.27 -4.98 -8.16
C GLU A 50 21.38 -6.42 -7.67
N LYS A 51 21.85 -7.32 -8.53
CA LYS A 51 22.01 -8.75 -8.21
C LYS A 51 20.80 -9.38 -7.52
N GLY A 52 19.60 -9.00 -7.97
CA GLY A 52 18.34 -9.52 -7.42
C GLY A 52 17.89 -8.90 -6.08
N ARG A 53 18.61 -7.91 -5.56
CA ARG A 53 18.29 -7.23 -4.31
C ARG A 53 17.90 -5.77 -4.57
N ALA A 54 16.85 -5.30 -3.94
CA ALA A 54 16.50 -3.87 -3.94
C ALA A 54 17.46 -3.11 -3.02
N ILE A 55 18.24 -2.20 -3.62
CA ILE A 55 19.28 -1.42 -2.93
C ILE A 55 18.95 0.07 -2.82
N GLY A 56 17.92 0.53 -3.51
CA GLY A 56 17.49 1.92 -3.52
C GLY A 56 16.05 2.06 -3.99
N LEU A 57 15.54 3.26 -3.83
CA LEU A 57 14.21 3.67 -4.24
C LEU A 57 14.31 4.99 -4.99
N GLU A 58 13.58 5.13 -6.10
CA GLU A 58 13.42 6.38 -6.82
C GLU A 58 11.93 6.71 -6.98
N TYR A 59 11.62 7.99 -7.02
CA TYR A 59 10.27 8.51 -7.08
C TYR A 59 9.74 8.47 -8.52
N MET A 60 8.52 7.93 -8.69
CA MET A 60 7.83 7.88 -9.98
C MET A 60 7.03 9.18 -10.19
N THR A 61 7.67 10.17 -10.78
CA THR A 61 7.08 11.51 -10.99
C THR A 61 5.94 11.53 -12.01
N ASP A 62 5.94 10.56 -12.92
CA ASP A 62 4.90 10.36 -13.94
C ASP A 62 3.70 9.52 -13.44
N HIS A 63 3.71 9.07 -12.18
CA HIS A 63 2.61 8.31 -11.62
C HIS A 63 1.38 9.20 -11.42
N PRO A 64 0.18 8.81 -11.90
CA PRO A 64 -0.99 9.68 -11.94
C PRO A 64 -1.45 10.16 -10.56
N THR A 65 -1.35 9.34 -9.53
CA THR A 65 -1.88 9.67 -8.20
C THR A 65 -0.84 10.30 -7.29
N CYS A 66 0.35 9.71 -7.15
CA CYS A 66 1.34 10.20 -6.18
C CYS A 66 2.27 11.27 -6.76
N GLN A 67 2.44 11.34 -8.09
CA GLN A 67 3.28 12.33 -8.77
C GLN A 67 4.64 12.52 -8.08
N GLY A 68 5.34 11.40 -7.87
CA GLY A 68 6.65 11.36 -7.22
C GLY A 68 6.64 11.54 -5.70
N ALA A 69 5.49 11.66 -5.04
CA ALA A 69 5.44 11.76 -3.58
C ALA A 69 5.24 10.38 -2.94
N LEU A 70 6.01 10.11 -1.89
CA LEU A 70 5.83 8.96 -1.00
C LEU A 70 5.72 9.43 0.44
N CYS A 71 4.85 8.80 1.22
CA CYS A 71 4.78 9.02 2.65
C CYS A 71 5.93 8.27 3.38
N PRO A 72 6.15 8.50 4.68
CA PRO A 72 7.20 7.81 5.43
C PRO A 72 7.17 6.29 5.29
N LYS A 73 5.96 5.66 5.24
CA LYS A 73 5.82 4.21 5.04
C LYS A 73 6.35 3.75 3.69
N GLY A 74 6.03 4.47 2.61
CA GLY A 74 6.52 4.16 1.26
C GLY A 74 8.03 4.34 1.16
N ASN A 75 8.58 5.37 1.79
CA ASN A 75 10.03 5.61 1.83
C ASN A 75 10.79 4.51 2.60
N ALA A 76 10.18 3.94 3.64
CA ALA A 76 10.78 2.87 4.45
C ALA A 76 10.60 1.45 3.87
N VAL A 77 10.08 1.29 2.64
CA VAL A 77 9.80 -0.03 2.07
C VAL A 77 11.03 -0.92 1.97
N LEU A 78 12.21 -0.34 1.75
CA LEU A 78 13.46 -1.09 1.65
C LEU A 78 13.89 -1.72 2.99
N GLU A 79 13.59 -1.07 4.09
CA GLU A 79 13.86 -1.59 5.43
C GLU A 79 13.08 -2.89 5.66
N VAL A 80 11.79 -2.90 5.28
CA VAL A 80 10.94 -4.11 5.36
C VAL A 80 11.41 -5.20 4.40
N LEU A 81 11.77 -4.83 3.17
CA LEU A 81 12.22 -5.80 2.16
C LEU A 81 13.53 -6.49 2.55
N ASN A 82 14.45 -5.74 3.14
CA ASN A 82 15.81 -6.19 3.44
C ASN A 82 16.02 -6.56 4.91
N HIS A 83 14.97 -6.47 5.75
CA HIS A 83 15.08 -6.76 7.17
C HIS A 83 15.62 -8.17 7.40
N GLU A 84 16.54 -8.35 8.33
CA GLU A 84 17.17 -9.63 8.61
C GLU A 84 16.18 -10.66 9.14
N GLU A 85 15.22 -10.24 9.96
CA GLU A 85 14.16 -11.10 10.51
C GLU A 85 13.04 -11.41 9.51
N ARG A 86 13.12 -10.89 8.27
CA ARG A 86 12.10 -11.20 7.25
C ARG A 86 12.11 -12.69 6.95
N LEU A 87 10.94 -13.33 7.10
CA LEU A 87 10.75 -14.74 6.75
C LEU A 87 11.00 -14.96 5.25
N LYS A 88 11.95 -15.83 4.92
CA LYS A 88 12.34 -16.15 3.53
C LYS A 88 12.05 -17.60 3.17
N TYR A 89 11.74 -18.41 4.15
CA TYR A 89 11.54 -19.86 4.01
C TYR A 89 10.37 -20.31 4.88
N PRO A 90 9.68 -21.41 4.52
CA PRO A 90 8.68 -22.00 5.38
C PRO A 90 9.28 -22.49 6.70
N LEU A 91 8.50 -22.33 7.76
CA LEU A 91 8.86 -22.78 9.10
C LEU A 91 7.80 -23.76 9.62
N LYS A 92 8.25 -24.84 10.25
CA LYS A 92 7.41 -25.81 10.93
C LYS A 92 7.67 -25.74 12.44
N LYS A 93 6.61 -25.70 13.24
CA LYS A 93 6.72 -25.76 14.69
C LYS A 93 6.97 -27.20 15.13
N ALA A 94 8.08 -27.44 15.82
CA ALA A 94 8.44 -28.73 16.39
C ALA A 94 9.07 -28.52 17.77
N GLY A 95 8.59 -29.22 18.79
CA GLY A 95 9.12 -29.11 20.16
C GLY A 95 9.02 -27.73 20.79
N GLY A 96 8.08 -26.87 20.31
CA GLY A 96 7.94 -25.48 20.76
C GLY A 96 8.71 -24.46 19.94
N GLU A 97 9.67 -24.86 19.14
CA GLU A 97 10.51 -24.01 18.29
C GLU A 97 10.09 -24.07 16.82
N PHE A 98 10.44 -23.01 16.05
CA PHE A 98 10.24 -22.97 14.61
C PHE A 98 11.51 -23.41 13.88
N ILE A 99 11.42 -24.52 13.15
CA ILE A 99 12.50 -25.05 12.32
C ILE A 99 12.22 -24.79 10.83
N ARG A 100 13.27 -24.48 10.09
CA ARG A 100 13.18 -24.29 8.63
C ARG A 100 12.94 -25.63 7.94
N ILE A 101 11.99 -25.64 6.98
CA ILE A 101 11.68 -26.76 6.10
C ILE A 101 11.74 -26.34 4.62
N SER A 102 11.71 -27.29 3.71
CA SER A 102 11.59 -27.02 2.27
C SER A 102 10.17 -26.58 1.91
N TRP A 103 10.02 -25.97 0.72
CA TRP A 103 8.69 -25.63 0.18
C TRP A 103 7.87 -26.89 -0.12
N ASP A 104 8.50 -27.96 -0.63
CA ASP A 104 7.81 -29.23 -0.92
C ASP A 104 7.25 -29.85 0.37
N GLU A 105 8.07 -29.93 1.42
CA GLU A 105 7.60 -30.40 2.73
C GLU A 105 6.46 -29.53 3.29
N ALA A 106 6.57 -28.20 3.14
CA ALA A 106 5.54 -27.28 3.64
C ALA A 106 4.21 -27.46 2.90
N LEU A 107 4.24 -27.59 1.58
CA LEU A 107 3.06 -27.80 0.74
C LEU A 107 2.41 -29.16 1.03
N ASP A 108 3.20 -30.22 1.16
CA ASP A 108 2.70 -31.55 1.50
C ASP A 108 2.04 -31.60 2.89
N LEU A 109 2.65 -30.94 3.88
CA LEU A 109 2.07 -30.83 5.22
C LEU A 109 0.75 -30.04 5.20
N ALA A 110 0.71 -28.92 4.48
CA ALA A 110 -0.49 -28.10 4.37
C ALA A 110 -1.62 -28.87 3.65
N ALA A 111 -1.33 -29.46 2.49
CA ALA A 111 -2.31 -30.20 1.71
C ALA A 111 -2.83 -31.43 2.47
N SER A 112 -1.93 -32.25 3.03
CA SER A 112 -2.33 -33.43 3.81
C SER A 112 -3.14 -33.06 5.07
N GLY A 113 -2.79 -31.95 5.71
CA GLY A 113 -3.51 -31.43 6.86
C GLY A 113 -4.94 -31.00 6.52
N LEU A 114 -5.11 -30.23 5.44
CA LEU A 114 -6.42 -29.80 4.94
C LEU A 114 -7.29 -31.00 4.53
N LEU A 115 -6.74 -31.90 3.70
CA LEU A 115 -7.48 -33.07 3.23
C LEU A 115 -7.88 -34.01 4.37
N ARG A 116 -7.02 -34.22 5.36
CA ARG A 116 -7.34 -35.01 6.55
C ARG A 116 -8.50 -34.41 7.35
N ASN A 117 -8.50 -33.08 7.56
CA ASN A 117 -9.59 -32.42 8.26
C ASN A 117 -10.91 -32.49 7.47
N ILE A 118 -10.85 -32.26 6.16
CA ILE A 118 -12.01 -32.34 5.29
C ILE A 118 -12.59 -33.78 5.28
N LYS A 119 -11.71 -34.80 5.19
CA LYS A 119 -12.16 -36.20 5.23
C LYS A 119 -12.82 -36.56 6.54
N LYS A 120 -12.33 -36.02 7.67
CA LYS A 120 -12.83 -36.34 9.01
C LYS A 120 -14.08 -35.55 9.39
N HIS A 121 -14.15 -34.29 9.01
CA HIS A 121 -15.14 -33.32 9.52
C HIS A 121 -15.97 -32.66 8.42
N GLY A 122 -15.71 -32.99 7.16
CA GLY A 122 -16.37 -32.38 5.99
C GLY A 122 -15.73 -31.05 5.59
N PRO A 123 -16.02 -30.56 4.37
CA PRO A 123 -15.39 -29.35 3.83
C PRO A 123 -15.75 -28.06 4.59
N LYS A 124 -16.87 -28.03 5.29
CA LYS A 124 -17.26 -26.88 6.14
C LYS A 124 -16.40 -26.71 7.39
N SER A 125 -15.51 -27.65 7.69
CA SER A 125 -14.56 -27.55 8.82
C SER A 125 -13.36 -26.67 8.53
N VAL A 126 -13.19 -26.21 7.28
CA VAL A 126 -12.05 -25.40 6.85
C VAL A 126 -12.54 -24.01 6.43
N GLY A 127 -11.91 -22.97 6.95
CA GLY A 127 -12.14 -21.58 6.55
C GLY A 127 -10.89 -20.96 5.93
N PHE A 128 -11.10 -20.02 5.01
CA PHE A 128 -10.05 -19.31 4.29
C PHE A 128 -10.23 -17.81 4.52
N LEU A 129 -9.17 -17.17 5.01
CA LEU A 129 -9.14 -15.72 5.24
C LEU A 129 -8.05 -15.09 4.38
N ALA A 130 -8.47 -14.22 3.48
CA ALA A 130 -7.57 -13.42 2.64
C ALA A 130 -7.33 -12.03 3.25
N SER A 131 -6.43 -11.27 2.64
CA SER A 131 -6.04 -9.96 3.13
C SER A 131 -6.18 -8.89 2.04
N SER A 132 -6.47 -7.65 2.44
CA SER A 132 -6.40 -6.48 1.57
C SER A 132 -4.95 -6.11 1.18
N ARG A 133 -3.96 -6.77 1.77
CA ARG A 133 -2.54 -6.62 1.42
C ARG A 133 -2.10 -7.58 0.31
N CYS A 134 -2.94 -8.54 -0.04
CA CYS A 134 -2.73 -9.43 -1.17
C CYS A 134 -3.09 -8.73 -2.49
N ASN A 135 -2.43 -9.14 -3.57
CA ASN A 135 -2.83 -8.73 -4.91
C ASN A 135 -4.10 -9.47 -5.37
N ASN A 136 -4.63 -9.11 -6.53
CA ASN A 136 -5.85 -9.70 -7.05
C ASN A 136 -5.69 -11.19 -7.35
N GLU A 137 -4.53 -11.60 -7.84
CA GLU A 137 -4.21 -12.99 -8.17
C GLU A 137 -4.18 -13.87 -6.93
N GLU A 138 -3.59 -13.40 -5.85
CA GLU A 138 -3.54 -14.11 -4.55
C GLU A 138 -4.94 -14.28 -3.97
N ASN A 139 -5.77 -13.24 -3.98
CA ASN A 139 -7.17 -13.31 -3.53
C ASN A 139 -7.99 -14.27 -4.40
N TYR A 140 -7.79 -14.24 -5.72
CA TYR A 140 -8.45 -15.17 -6.65
C TYR A 140 -8.05 -16.62 -6.36
N LEU A 141 -6.75 -16.90 -6.18
CA LEU A 141 -6.24 -18.24 -5.90
C LEU A 141 -6.78 -18.77 -4.55
N MET A 142 -6.87 -17.93 -3.54
CA MET A 142 -7.46 -18.30 -2.25
C MET A 142 -8.93 -18.71 -2.41
N GLN A 143 -9.73 -17.93 -3.14
CA GLN A 143 -11.12 -18.26 -3.42
C GLN A 143 -11.26 -19.53 -4.26
N LYS A 144 -10.40 -19.70 -5.26
CA LYS A 144 -10.36 -20.91 -6.11
C LYS A 144 -10.04 -22.16 -5.29
N LEU A 145 -9.03 -22.08 -4.41
CA LEU A 145 -8.66 -23.18 -3.51
C LEU A 145 -9.82 -23.56 -2.56
N SER A 146 -10.46 -22.58 -1.96
CA SER A 146 -11.63 -22.80 -1.09
C SER A 146 -12.73 -23.58 -1.81
N ARG A 147 -13.07 -23.17 -3.04
CA ARG A 147 -14.10 -23.84 -3.86
C ARG A 147 -13.69 -25.24 -4.31
N LEU A 148 -12.43 -25.43 -4.70
CA LEU A 148 -11.91 -26.76 -5.07
C LEU A 148 -11.98 -27.75 -3.92
N LEU A 149 -11.76 -27.29 -2.69
CA LEU A 149 -11.89 -28.09 -1.47
C LEU A 149 -13.33 -28.22 -0.97
N GLY A 150 -14.30 -27.59 -1.63
CA GLY A 150 -15.72 -27.62 -1.27
C GLY A 150 -16.07 -26.80 -0.03
N SER A 151 -15.18 -25.94 0.47
CA SER A 151 -15.49 -25.07 1.59
C SER A 151 -16.25 -23.82 1.15
N PRO A 152 -17.40 -23.49 1.77
CA PRO A 152 -18.10 -22.24 1.54
C PRO A 152 -17.51 -21.07 2.35
N HIS A 153 -16.61 -21.36 3.30
CA HIS A 153 -16.09 -20.38 4.26
C HIS A 153 -14.84 -19.70 3.71
N VAL A 154 -15.06 -18.66 2.91
CA VAL A 154 -14.00 -17.79 2.40
C VAL A 154 -14.39 -16.33 2.64
N ASP A 155 -13.50 -15.57 3.24
CA ASP A 155 -13.70 -14.16 3.49
C ASP A 155 -12.38 -13.38 3.38
N ASN A 156 -12.47 -12.05 3.46
CA ASN A 156 -11.36 -11.13 3.39
C ASN A 156 -11.51 -10.10 4.51
N CYS A 157 -10.41 -9.52 4.97
CA CYS A 157 -10.42 -8.46 5.99
C CYS A 157 -11.32 -7.27 5.60
N ALA A 158 -11.59 -7.07 4.31
CA ALA A 158 -12.51 -6.06 3.80
C ALA A 158 -13.93 -6.20 4.39
N ARG A 159 -14.34 -7.37 4.83
CA ARG A 159 -15.62 -7.59 5.51
C ARG A 159 -15.82 -6.65 6.70
N LEU A 160 -14.79 -6.50 7.51
CA LEU A 160 -14.83 -5.64 8.71
C LEU A 160 -14.28 -4.23 8.42
N CYS A 161 -13.44 -4.07 7.40
CA CYS A 161 -12.74 -2.82 7.10
C CYS A 161 -13.64 -1.83 6.38
N HIS A 162 -14.10 -2.13 5.16
CA HIS A 162 -14.83 -1.19 4.32
C HIS A 162 -16.15 -1.74 3.74
N SER A 163 -16.57 -2.91 4.15
CA SER A 163 -17.86 -3.48 3.73
C SER A 163 -19.05 -2.53 3.96
N PRO A 164 -19.15 -1.81 5.10
CA PRO A 164 -20.17 -0.79 5.30
C PRO A 164 -20.13 0.31 4.22
N THR A 165 -18.93 0.76 3.82
CA THR A 165 -18.76 1.73 2.75
C THR A 165 -19.21 1.16 1.39
N VAL A 166 -18.85 -0.08 1.08
CA VAL A 166 -19.27 -0.77 -0.15
C VAL A 166 -20.79 -0.86 -0.24
N VAL A 167 -21.43 -1.26 0.86
CA VAL A 167 -22.92 -1.37 0.94
C VAL A 167 -23.55 0.02 0.85
N GLY A 168 -23.04 0.99 1.60
CA GLY A 168 -23.58 2.35 1.61
C GLY A 168 -23.46 3.04 0.25
N LEU A 169 -22.29 2.98 -0.38
CA LEU A 169 -22.10 3.54 -1.74
C LEU A 169 -22.96 2.79 -2.76
N GLY A 170 -23.04 1.45 -2.67
CA GLY A 170 -23.88 0.65 -3.55
C GLY A 170 -25.34 1.01 -3.47
N ALA A 171 -25.87 1.26 -2.27
CA ALA A 171 -27.26 1.64 -2.05
C ALA A 171 -27.60 3.03 -2.57
N VAL A 172 -26.65 3.98 -2.50
CA VAL A 172 -26.90 5.40 -2.88
C VAL A 172 -26.49 5.68 -4.31
N LEU A 173 -25.34 5.13 -4.74
CA LEU A 173 -24.69 5.47 -6.03
C LEU A 173 -24.73 4.31 -7.05
N GLY A 174 -25.23 3.14 -6.65
CA GLY A 174 -25.28 1.94 -7.51
C GLY A 174 -23.95 1.20 -7.64
N THR A 175 -22.86 1.67 -7.05
CA THR A 175 -21.55 1.03 -7.06
C THR A 175 -20.86 1.16 -5.71
N GLY A 176 -20.17 0.12 -5.29
CA GLY A 176 -19.43 0.09 -4.02
C GLY A 176 -18.02 0.67 -4.09
N ALA A 177 -17.71 1.44 -5.11
CA ALA A 177 -16.40 2.07 -5.30
C ALA A 177 -16.49 3.60 -5.30
N MET A 178 -15.38 4.27 -5.03
CA MET A 178 -15.30 5.73 -5.11
C MET A 178 -15.62 6.22 -6.55
N THR A 179 -16.30 7.34 -6.66
CA THR A 179 -16.78 7.89 -7.95
C THR A 179 -15.75 8.76 -8.64
N ASN A 180 -14.75 9.27 -7.92
CA ASN A 180 -13.78 10.25 -8.38
C ASN A 180 -12.35 9.73 -8.19
N ASN A 181 -11.41 10.29 -8.96
CA ASN A 181 -9.99 10.07 -8.70
C ASN A 181 -9.52 10.85 -7.47
N LEU A 182 -8.48 10.39 -6.80
CA LEU A 182 -7.92 11.07 -5.62
C LEU A 182 -7.41 12.48 -5.94
N ILE A 183 -6.89 12.68 -7.14
CA ILE A 183 -6.39 13.99 -7.61
C ILE A 183 -7.52 15.02 -7.78
N ASP A 184 -8.76 14.60 -8.01
CA ASP A 184 -9.88 15.49 -8.18
C ASP A 184 -10.18 16.32 -6.92
N LEU A 185 -9.68 15.87 -5.76
CA LEU A 185 -9.77 16.62 -4.52
C LEU A 185 -9.19 18.03 -4.62
N GLU A 186 -8.13 18.22 -5.44
CA GLU A 186 -7.51 19.56 -5.56
C GLU A 186 -8.43 20.60 -6.20
N ASN A 187 -9.46 20.15 -6.94
CA ASN A 187 -10.45 21.03 -7.58
C ASN A 187 -11.67 21.29 -6.69
N SER A 188 -11.71 20.75 -5.48
CA SER A 188 -12.82 20.92 -4.56
C SER A 188 -12.85 22.35 -3.99
N ARG A 189 -14.04 22.91 -3.83
CA ARG A 189 -14.26 24.18 -3.11
C ARG A 189 -14.62 23.95 -1.64
N CYS A 190 -15.12 22.74 -1.32
CA CYS A 190 -15.43 22.32 0.04
C CYS A 190 -15.14 20.83 0.18
N ILE A 191 -14.47 20.46 1.26
CA ILE A 191 -14.16 19.06 1.60
C ILE A 191 -14.79 18.77 2.95
N LEU A 192 -15.70 17.78 2.98
CA LEU A 192 -16.28 17.25 4.22
C LEU A 192 -15.65 15.89 4.53
N ALA A 193 -14.89 15.82 5.63
CA ALA A 193 -14.25 14.62 6.13
C ALA A 193 -14.98 14.14 7.40
N ILE A 194 -15.55 12.93 7.36
CA ILE A 194 -16.33 12.38 8.45
C ILE A 194 -15.70 11.07 8.93
N GLY A 195 -15.33 10.99 10.22
CA GLY A 195 -14.78 9.79 10.85
C GLY A 195 -13.52 9.26 10.16
N THR A 196 -12.69 10.14 9.61
CA THR A 196 -11.50 9.76 8.86
C THR A 196 -10.28 10.57 9.28
N ASN A 197 -9.15 9.88 9.44
CA ASN A 197 -7.85 10.51 9.69
C ASN A 197 -6.91 10.24 8.50
N PHE A 198 -7.28 10.75 7.33
CA PHE A 198 -6.54 10.48 6.09
C PHE A 198 -5.13 11.09 6.09
N THR A 199 -4.87 12.10 6.91
CA THR A 199 -3.55 12.72 7.03
C THR A 199 -2.51 11.72 7.53
N GLU A 200 -2.88 10.82 8.43
CA GLU A 200 -2.02 9.75 8.94
C GLU A 200 -2.17 8.45 8.15
N ALA A 201 -3.42 8.04 7.88
CA ALA A 201 -3.70 6.77 7.22
C ALA A 201 -3.32 6.78 5.74
N HIS A 202 -3.56 7.92 5.04
CA HIS A 202 -3.37 8.09 3.61
C HIS A 202 -2.70 9.44 3.26
N PRO A 203 -1.43 9.69 3.67
CA PRO A 203 -0.81 11.03 3.56
C PRO A 203 -0.79 11.62 2.16
N ILE A 204 -0.78 10.77 1.11
CA ILE A 204 -0.83 11.27 -0.28
C ILE A 204 -2.21 11.82 -0.64
N VAL A 205 -3.29 11.32 -0.04
CA VAL A 205 -4.63 11.93 -0.16
C VAL A 205 -4.64 13.32 0.49
N SER A 206 -4.00 13.44 1.66
CA SER A 206 -3.84 14.70 2.38
C SER A 206 -3.17 15.79 1.52
N ARG A 207 -2.19 15.41 0.69
CA ARG A 207 -1.53 16.34 -0.23
C ARG A 207 -2.53 17.01 -1.20
N TRP A 208 -3.47 16.25 -1.73
CA TRP A 208 -4.49 16.78 -2.65
C TRP A 208 -5.52 17.65 -1.93
N ALA A 209 -5.92 17.22 -0.73
CA ALA A 209 -6.79 18.04 0.12
C ALA A 209 -6.13 19.36 0.54
N GLN A 210 -4.82 19.32 0.85
CA GLN A 210 -4.06 20.54 1.18
C GLN A 210 -3.97 21.50 -0.01
N LYS A 211 -3.73 21.00 -1.21
CA LYS A 211 -3.74 21.84 -2.43
C LYS A 211 -5.07 22.55 -2.65
N ALA A 212 -6.20 21.84 -2.44
CA ALA A 212 -7.52 22.46 -2.49
C ALA A 212 -7.65 23.59 -1.45
N LYS A 213 -7.22 23.34 -0.21
CA LYS A 213 -7.25 24.33 0.87
C LYS A 213 -6.37 25.54 0.53
N ASP A 214 -5.16 25.32 0.04
CA ASP A 214 -4.26 26.41 -0.39
C ASP A 214 -4.86 27.24 -1.53
N SER A 215 -5.76 26.64 -2.31
CA SER A 215 -6.54 27.29 -3.37
C SER A 215 -7.87 27.91 -2.88
N GLY A 216 -8.11 27.94 -1.55
CA GLY A 216 -9.27 28.58 -0.93
C GLY A 216 -10.45 27.64 -0.65
N ALA A 217 -10.28 26.32 -0.73
CA ALA A 217 -11.34 25.39 -0.34
C ALA A 217 -11.56 25.39 1.18
N THR A 218 -12.81 25.31 1.60
CA THR A 218 -13.20 25.12 2.99
C THR A 218 -13.10 23.64 3.37
N VAL A 219 -12.42 23.32 4.47
CA VAL A 219 -12.30 21.96 5.00
C VAL A 219 -13.13 21.83 6.29
N ILE A 220 -14.10 20.95 6.27
CA ILE A 220 -14.96 20.61 7.40
C ILE A 220 -14.61 19.19 7.86
N VAL A 221 -14.30 19.02 9.13
CA VAL A 221 -14.00 17.70 9.72
C VAL A 221 -15.02 17.38 10.81
N ALA A 222 -15.69 16.24 10.69
CA ALA A 222 -16.58 15.71 11.71
C ALA A 222 -15.91 14.47 12.35
N ASP A 223 -15.35 14.65 13.55
CA ASP A 223 -14.66 13.58 14.31
C ASP A 223 -14.75 13.90 15.82
N PRO A 224 -15.01 12.92 16.68
CA PRO A 224 -15.03 13.12 18.13
C PRO A 224 -13.65 13.49 18.70
N ARG A 225 -12.57 13.10 18.02
CA ARG A 225 -11.19 13.36 18.43
C ARG A 225 -10.58 14.53 17.67
N ILE A 226 -9.59 15.16 18.31
CA ILE A 226 -8.66 16.06 17.61
C ILE A 226 -7.59 15.18 16.96
N THR A 227 -7.60 15.09 15.63
CA THR A 227 -6.67 14.33 14.82
C THR A 227 -5.82 15.24 13.96
N SER A 228 -4.75 14.74 13.34
CA SER A 228 -3.95 15.53 12.40
C SER A 228 -4.79 15.99 11.18
N THR A 229 -5.84 15.28 10.81
CA THR A 229 -6.78 15.75 9.80
C THR A 229 -7.60 16.95 10.31
N SER A 230 -7.98 16.98 11.57
CA SER A 230 -8.73 18.12 12.12
C SER A 230 -7.88 19.39 12.28
N TRP A 231 -6.55 19.29 12.27
CA TRP A 231 -5.68 20.47 12.26
C TRP A 231 -5.74 21.27 10.96
N MET A 232 -6.09 20.64 9.85
CA MET A 232 -6.30 21.34 8.60
C MET A 232 -7.73 21.86 8.41
N ALA A 233 -8.65 21.60 9.34
CA ALA A 233 -10.05 22.00 9.26
C ALA A 233 -10.24 23.51 9.48
N ASP A 234 -11.10 24.12 8.69
CA ASP A 234 -11.64 25.46 8.96
C ASP A 234 -12.80 25.36 9.97
N LEU A 235 -13.50 24.22 9.96
CA LEU A 235 -14.57 23.90 10.91
C LEU A 235 -14.42 22.45 11.39
N HIS A 236 -14.25 22.28 12.71
CA HIS A 236 -14.20 20.96 13.34
C HIS A 236 -15.50 20.71 14.13
N LEU A 237 -16.31 19.78 13.65
CA LEU A 237 -17.54 19.32 14.28
C LEU A 237 -17.20 18.16 15.22
N ARG A 238 -17.07 18.44 16.50
CA ARG A 238 -16.82 17.41 17.52
C ARG A 238 -18.14 16.73 17.87
N ILE A 239 -18.46 15.70 17.12
CA ILE A 239 -19.61 14.84 17.40
C ILE A 239 -19.38 14.03 18.68
N LYS A 240 -20.48 13.74 19.41
CA LYS A 240 -20.46 12.94 20.64
C LYS A 240 -20.76 11.47 20.34
#